data_400d759642ea20b0e000d83bb9b6200d
#
_entry.id   400d759642ea20b0e000d83bb9b6200d
#
_cell.length_a   1.000
_cell.length_b   1.000
_cell.length_c   1.000
_cell.angle_alpha   90.00
_cell.angle_beta   90.00
_cell.angle_gamma   90.00
#
_symmetry.space_group_name_H-M   'P 1'
#
loop_
_entity.id
_entity.type
_entity.pdbx_description
1 polymer ?
#
loop_
_entity_poly.entity_id
_entity_poly.type
_entity_poly.pdbx_seq_one_letter_code
_entity_poly.pdbx_strand_id
1 'polypeptide(L)'
;MKTPVTMRDVAAKAGVTPTVVSRVLHNKATSVRVSDATALRVREAAKELGYRVNVFARNFRERHTNMIGVLHGVNFARPNFSDGSRYFAVLMDGIVEGAFRNGYAVTLCPKLMGQTPEDAMSDGRFDGLIWYSTVPSEANRAMLMGCTSPLVMVHSQADQFVGRFPIVSCDNAGGIGHAIRHLTEIGHRRIAFARQGGLEFSESLLRKDAFVAKMKAVGLSVTERDIIDARLDHTGVDEYYASGLRHTAVIAHNEGLGAEFVRRAPRHGIRIPDDLSVVGFDSTSFCDELRPRLTSISQPLRELGEQAVEALISRMRGDEGTAKRFEIPCGIDIRESTAPPRA
;
A
#
# COMPACT_ATOMS: atom_id res chain seq x y z
N MET A 1 34.29 -14.29 -20.53
CA MET A 1 32.86 -14.10 -20.82
C MET A 1 32.66 -14.04 -22.32
N LYS A 2 31.73 -14.79 -22.92
CA LYS A 2 31.41 -14.67 -24.34
C LYS A 2 30.74 -13.33 -24.60
N THR A 3 31.22 -12.62 -25.63
CA THR A 3 30.59 -11.36 -26.06
C THR A 3 29.12 -11.62 -26.43
N PRO A 4 28.16 -10.86 -25.90
CA PRO A 4 26.74 -11.08 -26.20
C PRO A 4 26.46 -10.82 -27.68
N VAL A 5 25.72 -11.72 -28.30
CA VAL A 5 25.26 -11.59 -29.69
C VAL A 5 24.43 -10.34 -29.87
N THR A 6 24.73 -9.54 -30.88
CA THR A 6 24.07 -8.25 -31.16
C THR A 6 23.10 -8.35 -32.34
N MET A 7 22.22 -7.33 -32.48
CA MET A 7 21.41 -7.20 -33.71
C MET A 7 22.21 -7.09 -34.98
N ARG A 8 23.47 -6.58 -34.95
CA ARG A 8 24.34 -6.50 -36.08
C ARG A 8 24.80 -7.88 -36.55
N ASP A 9 25.07 -8.80 -35.61
CA ASP A 9 25.44 -10.18 -35.93
C ASP A 9 24.27 -10.92 -36.58
N VAL A 10 23.06 -10.73 -36.10
CA VAL A 10 21.86 -11.29 -36.74
C VAL A 10 21.62 -10.70 -38.14
N ALA A 11 21.84 -9.40 -38.31
CA ALA A 11 21.71 -8.73 -39.59
C ALA A 11 22.73 -9.26 -40.63
N ALA A 12 23.97 -9.39 -40.21
CA ALA A 12 25.06 -9.96 -41.06
C ALA A 12 24.71 -11.38 -41.48
N LYS A 13 24.26 -12.24 -40.53
CA LYS A 13 23.90 -13.63 -40.83
C LYS A 13 22.67 -13.76 -41.74
N ALA A 14 21.66 -12.92 -41.55
CA ALA A 14 20.44 -12.94 -42.35
C ALA A 14 20.57 -12.20 -43.70
N GLY A 15 21.67 -11.50 -43.97
CA GLY A 15 21.89 -10.71 -45.17
C GLY A 15 20.93 -9.49 -45.28
N VAL A 16 20.69 -8.82 -44.16
CA VAL A 16 19.76 -7.66 -44.07
C VAL A 16 20.38 -6.54 -43.23
N THR A 17 19.71 -5.38 -43.18
CA THR A 17 20.14 -4.29 -42.29
C THR A 17 19.65 -4.51 -40.86
N PRO A 18 20.33 -3.95 -39.84
CA PRO A 18 19.83 -3.99 -38.44
C PRO A 18 18.43 -3.42 -38.25
N THR A 19 18.03 -2.48 -39.10
CA THR A 19 16.67 -1.92 -39.13
C THR A 19 15.62 -2.97 -39.47
N VAL A 20 15.91 -3.84 -40.46
CA VAL A 20 15.03 -4.96 -40.84
C VAL A 20 14.97 -5.99 -39.72
N VAL A 21 16.10 -6.33 -39.09
CA VAL A 21 16.13 -7.21 -37.91
C VAL A 21 15.27 -6.66 -36.78
N SER A 22 15.45 -5.38 -36.45
CA SER A 22 14.68 -4.70 -35.42
C SER A 22 13.17 -4.77 -35.69
N ARG A 23 12.80 -4.54 -36.96
CA ARG A 23 11.40 -4.63 -37.36
C ARG A 23 10.81 -6.02 -37.18
N VAL A 24 11.50 -7.03 -37.66
CA VAL A 24 11.02 -8.43 -37.61
C VAL A 24 10.92 -8.95 -36.20
N LEU A 25 11.90 -8.63 -35.34
CA LEU A 25 11.97 -9.16 -33.97
C LEU A 25 11.16 -8.36 -32.96
N HIS A 26 10.87 -7.08 -33.25
CA HIS A 26 10.13 -6.18 -32.32
C HIS A 26 8.73 -5.80 -32.80
N ASN A 27 8.27 -6.32 -33.93
CA ASN A 27 6.95 -6.08 -34.50
C ASN A 27 6.56 -4.58 -34.61
N LYS A 28 7.53 -3.68 -34.86
CA LYS A 28 7.27 -2.24 -34.93
C LYS A 28 6.61 -1.90 -36.28
N ALA A 29 5.52 -1.14 -36.23
CA ALA A 29 4.94 -0.51 -37.39
C ALA A 29 5.92 0.55 -37.95
N THR A 30 6.64 0.23 -39.01
CA THR A 30 7.49 1.14 -39.76
C THR A 30 7.08 1.10 -41.25
N SER A 31 7.45 2.12 -42.02
CA SER A 31 7.15 2.22 -43.43
C SER A 31 7.85 1.13 -44.33
N VAL A 32 8.79 0.38 -43.75
CA VAL A 32 9.55 -0.68 -44.47
C VAL A 32 8.71 -1.95 -44.53
N ARG A 33 8.24 -2.38 -45.69
CA ARG A 33 7.63 -3.70 -45.91
C ARG A 33 8.72 -4.76 -45.89
N VAL A 34 8.54 -5.84 -45.10
CA VAL A 34 9.42 -6.98 -45.04
C VAL A 34 8.63 -8.19 -45.57
N SER A 35 9.19 -8.93 -46.54
CA SER A 35 8.56 -10.15 -47.02
C SER A 35 8.62 -11.26 -45.97
N ASP A 36 7.68 -12.19 -46.02
CA ASP A 36 7.63 -13.34 -45.09
C ASP A 36 8.92 -14.18 -45.16
N ALA A 37 9.45 -14.36 -46.35
CA ALA A 37 10.71 -15.07 -46.55
C ALA A 37 11.89 -14.38 -45.83
N THR A 38 11.97 -13.03 -45.89
CA THR A 38 12.97 -12.27 -45.17
C THR A 38 12.76 -12.32 -43.65
N ALA A 39 11.52 -12.26 -43.22
CA ALA A 39 11.17 -12.37 -41.80
C ALA A 39 11.55 -13.74 -41.22
N LEU A 40 11.34 -14.81 -42.00
CA LEU A 40 11.73 -16.17 -41.62
C LEU A 40 13.25 -16.27 -41.47
N ARG A 41 14.04 -15.85 -42.46
CA ARG A 41 15.49 -15.85 -42.36
C ARG A 41 16.05 -15.12 -41.16
N VAL A 42 15.46 -13.96 -40.82
CA VAL A 42 15.86 -13.17 -39.65
C VAL A 42 15.57 -13.95 -38.35
N ARG A 43 14.40 -14.58 -38.23
CA ARG A 43 14.05 -15.36 -37.03
C ARG A 43 14.95 -16.61 -36.88
N GLU A 44 15.25 -17.29 -37.98
CA GLU A 44 16.16 -18.44 -38.00
C GLU A 44 17.60 -18.01 -37.62
N ALA A 45 18.12 -16.94 -38.21
CA ALA A 45 19.42 -16.41 -37.84
C ALA A 45 19.52 -16.00 -36.38
N ALA A 46 18.47 -15.37 -35.84
CA ALA A 46 18.42 -15.00 -34.43
C ALA A 46 18.42 -16.26 -33.51
N LYS A 47 17.64 -17.29 -33.88
CA LYS A 47 17.57 -18.56 -33.14
C LYS A 47 18.90 -19.28 -33.13
N GLU A 48 19.56 -19.42 -34.29
CA GLU A 48 20.83 -20.10 -34.44
C GLU A 48 21.97 -19.40 -33.67
N LEU A 49 21.99 -18.07 -33.66
CA LEU A 49 22.96 -17.30 -32.91
C LEU A 49 22.65 -17.22 -31.42
N GLY A 50 21.47 -17.69 -30.96
CA GLY A 50 21.03 -17.54 -29.60
C GLY A 50 20.76 -16.07 -29.23
N TYR A 51 20.42 -15.23 -30.22
CA TYR A 51 20.16 -13.83 -29.99
C TYR A 51 18.92 -13.67 -29.13
N ARG A 52 19.06 -12.90 -28.08
CA ARG A 52 17.90 -12.46 -27.22
C ARG A 52 17.79 -10.95 -27.32
N VAL A 53 16.55 -10.50 -27.46
CA VAL A 53 16.24 -9.06 -27.45
C VAL A 53 16.72 -8.47 -26.13
N ASN A 54 17.64 -7.50 -26.22
CA ASN A 54 18.07 -6.76 -25.04
C ASN A 54 16.96 -5.74 -24.69
N VAL A 55 16.16 -6.08 -23.70
CA VAL A 55 15.04 -5.26 -23.21
C VAL A 55 15.54 -3.92 -22.71
N PHE A 56 16.69 -3.87 -22.03
CA PHE A 56 17.29 -2.61 -21.55
C PHE A 56 17.65 -1.67 -22.70
N ALA A 57 18.29 -2.19 -23.75
CA ALA A 57 18.64 -1.39 -24.93
C ALA A 57 17.41 -0.91 -25.71
N ARG A 58 16.31 -1.66 -25.66
CA ARG A 58 15.03 -1.25 -26.22
C ARG A 58 14.41 -0.14 -25.37
N ASN A 59 14.25 -0.38 -24.08
CA ASN A 59 13.63 0.52 -23.11
C ASN A 59 14.38 1.87 -23.07
N PHE A 60 15.70 1.85 -23.12
CA PHE A 60 16.53 3.06 -23.21
C PHE A 60 16.18 3.92 -24.43
N ARG A 61 15.95 3.30 -25.59
CA ARG A 61 15.55 4.03 -26.81
C ARG A 61 14.12 4.53 -26.76
N GLU A 62 13.24 3.81 -26.08
CA GLU A 62 11.81 4.13 -25.95
C GLU A 62 11.54 5.06 -24.77
N ARG A 63 12.56 5.33 -23.95
CA ARG A 63 12.48 6.10 -22.71
C ARG A 63 11.40 5.56 -21.74
N HIS A 64 11.21 4.25 -21.76
CA HIS A 64 10.31 3.51 -20.87
C HIS A 64 11.02 2.31 -20.30
N THR A 65 10.90 2.10 -19.00
CA THR A 65 11.49 0.95 -18.31
C THR A 65 10.51 -0.19 -18.16
N ASN A 66 9.22 0.09 -18.22
CA ASN A 66 8.10 -0.76 -17.87
C ASN A 66 8.22 -1.27 -16.41
N MET A 67 8.75 -0.43 -15.53
CA MET A 67 8.95 -0.74 -14.13
C MET A 67 8.30 0.33 -13.25
N ILE A 68 7.56 -0.10 -12.24
CA ILE A 68 7.01 0.73 -11.17
C ILE A 68 7.80 0.43 -9.89
N GLY A 69 8.29 1.48 -9.24
CA GLY A 69 8.94 1.37 -7.93
C GLY A 69 7.93 1.56 -6.79
N VAL A 70 7.94 0.68 -5.79
CA VAL A 70 7.16 0.85 -4.56
C VAL A 70 8.12 1.21 -3.44
N LEU A 71 7.95 2.40 -2.88
CA LEU A 71 8.78 2.96 -1.83
C LEU A 71 8.03 2.93 -0.50
N HIS A 72 8.66 2.37 0.52
CA HIS A 72 8.14 2.41 1.89
C HIS A 72 8.70 3.62 2.63
N GLY A 73 7.82 4.53 3.05
CA GLY A 73 8.19 5.84 3.57
C GLY A 73 8.75 5.90 4.99
N VAL A 74 8.66 4.82 5.78
CA VAL A 74 9.20 4.81 7.14
C VAL A 74 10.68 4.45 7.10
N ASN A 75 11.57 5.44 7.14
CA ASN A 75 13.03 5.26 7.20
C ASN A 75 13.58 4.25 6.18
N PHE A 76 12.89 4.06 5.04
CA PHE A 76 13.19 2.99 4.07
C PHE A 76 13.30 1.62 4.72
N ALA A 77 12.51 1.36 5.77
CA ALA A 77 12.43 0.06 6.41
C ALA A 77 12.03 -1.01 5.41
N ARG A 78 12.51 -2.22 5.62
CA ARG A 78 12.13 -3.34 4.75
C ARG A 78 10.64 -3.62 4.94
N PRO A 79 9.87 -3.78 3.85
CA PRO A 79 8.54 -4.33 3.96
C PRO A 79 8.62 -5.70 4.64
N ASN A 80 7.82 -5.91 5.67
CA ASN A 80 7.76 -7.18 6.36
C ASN A 80 6.44 -7.88 6.00
N PHE A 81 6.53 -8.96 5.22
CA PHE A 81 5.39 -9.76 4.81
C PHE A 81 4.97 -10.79 5.87
N SER A 82 5.76 -10.96 6.93
CA SER A 82 5.60 -12.00 7.94
C SER A 82 5.39 -11.47 9.36
N ASP A 83 5.05 -10.20 9.54
CA ASP A 83 4.85 -9.56 10.84
C ASP A 83 3.51 -9.90 11.54
N GLY A 84 2.75 -10.82 10.99
CA GLY A 84 1.45 -11.21 11.52
C GLY A 84 0.29 -10.42 10.91
N SER A 85 0.39 -9.11 10.73
CA SER A 85 -0.54 -8.34 9.92
C SER A 85 -0.29 -8.62 8.44
N ARG A 86 -1.32 -8.99 7.71
CA ARG A 86 -1.23 -9.24 6.26
C ARG A 86 -1.52 -8.00 5.42
N TYR A 87 -1.64 -6.88 6.07
CA TYR A 87 -1.99 -5.59 5.45
C TYR A 87 -1.14 -5.30 4.21
N PHE A 88 0.20 -5.30 4.37
CA PHE A 88 1.10 -4.98 3.27
C PHE A 88 1.03 -6.01 2.13
N ALA A 89 0.88 -7.29 2.46
CA ALA A 89 0.77 -8.35 1.46
C ALA A 89 -0.49 -8.18 0.59
N VAL A 90 -1.64 -7.90 1.21
CA VAL A 90 -2.91 -7.71 0.47
C VAL A 90 -2.89 -6.43 -0.37
N LEU A 91 -2.30 -5.35 0.13
CA LEU A 91 -2.11 -4.12 -0.65
C LEU A 91 -1.21 -4.38 -1.86
N MET A 92 -0.11 -5.12 -1.65
CA MET A 92 0.82 -5.48 -2.73
C MET A 92 0.18 -6.38 -3.79
N ASP A 93 -0.73 -7.28 -3.40
CA ASP A 93 -1.51 -8.06 -4.37
C ASP A 93 -2.26 -7.15 -5.35
N GLY A 94 -2.90 -6.08 -4.84
CA GLY A 94 -3.59 -5.10 -5.69
C GLY A 94 -2.62 -4.32 -6.58
N ILE A 95 -1.49 -3.88 -6.04
CA ILE A 95 -0.46 -3.15 -6.81
C ILE A 95 0.10 -4.04 -7.94
N VAL A 96 0.44 -5.30 -7.63
CA VAL A 96 0.99 -6.25 -8.60
C VAL A 96 -0.03 -6.56 -9.69
N GLU A 97 -1.28 -6.82 -9.32
CA GLU A 97 -2.37 -7.09 -10.27
C GLU A 97 -2.62 -5.90 -11.19
N GLY A 98 -2.72 -4.68 -10.63
CA GLY A 98 -2.90 -3.46 -11.40
C GLY A 98 -1.72 -3.19 -12.35
N ALA A 99 -0.49 -3.39 -11.88
CA ALA A 99 0.72 -3.21 -12.69
C ALA A 99 0.78 -4.25 -13.82
N PHE A 100 0.52 -5.52 -13.52
CA PHE A 100 0.55 -6.60 -14.51
C PHE A 100 -0.48 -6.38 -15.63
N ARG A 101 -1.71 -6.01 -15.31
CA ARG A 101 -2.76 -5.67 -16.31
C ARG A 101 -2.32 -4.56 -17.25
N ASN A 102 -1.46 -3.66 -16.80
CA ASN A 102 -0.95 -2.53 -17.58
C ASN A 102 0.45 -2.76 -18.18
N GLY A 103 1.00 -3.98 -18.10
CA GLY A 103 2.28 -4.34 -18.70
C GLY A 103 3.52 -3.84 -17.94
N TYR A 104 3.38 -3.56 -16.64
CA TYR A 104 4.47 -3.10 -15.77
C TYR A 104 4.95 -4.21 -14.82
N ALA A 105 6.27 -4.25 -14.60
CA ALA A 105 6.87 -4.98 -13.49
C ALA A 105 6.90 -4.10 -12.23
N VAL A 106 6.79 -4.71 -11.05
CA VAL A 106 6.88 -4.03 -9.76
C VAL A 106 8.21 -4.34 -9.10
N THR A 107 8.87 -3.31 -8.59
CA THR A 107 10.12 -3.42 -7.84
C THR A 107 9.93 -2.80 -6.46
N LEU A 108 10.21 -3.58 -5.41
CA LEU A 108 10.26 -3.07 -4.06
C LEU A 108 11.63 -2.42 -3.82
N CYS A 109 11.63 -1.14 -3.51
CA CYS A 109 12.82 -0.32 -3.35
C CYS A 109 12.97 0.15 -1.89
N PRO A 110 13.32 -0.73 -0.93
CA PRO A 110 13.43 -0.35 0.47
C PRO A 110 14.60 0.61 0.73
N LYS A 111 15.65 0.52 -0.09
CA LYS A 111 16.82 1.38 -0.01
C LYS A 111 17.43 1.56 -1.40
N LEU A 112 17.54 2.82 -1.82
CA LEU A 112 18.11 3.16 -3.10
C LEU A 112 19.64 3.22 -2.96
N MET A 113 20.33 2.30 -3.60
CA MET A 113 21.76 2.07 -3.40
C MET A 113 22.62 3.22 -3.93
N GLY A 114 23.48 3.79 -3.09
CA GLY A 114 24.65 4.57 -3.47
C GLY A 114 24.41 6.01 -3.91
N GLN A 115 23.18 6.50 -3.85
CA GLN A 115 22.80 7.85 -4.27
C GLN A 115 21.99 8.54 -3.17
N THR A 116 21.83 9.85 -3.28
CA THR A 116 20.84 10.54 -2.44
C THR A 116 19.44 9.98 -2.76
N PRO A 117 18.51 9.97 -1.81
CA PRO A 117 17.14 9.54 -2.09
C PRO A 117 16.49 10.32 -3.24
N GLU A 118 16.80 11.61 -3.40
CA GLU A 118 16.30 12.45 -4.48
C GLU A 118 16.77 11.97 -5.86
N ASP A 119 18.08 11.71 -6.00
CA ASP A 119 18.65 11.21 -7.25
C ASP A 119 17.99 9.90 -7.66
N ALA A 120 17.82 9.01 -6.69
CA ALA A 120 17.28 7.69 -6.93
C ALA A 120 15.80 7.68 -7.32
N MET A 121 15.03 8.68 -6.89
CA MET A 121 13.63 8.85 -7.30
C MET A 121 13.48 9.44 -8.71
N SER A 122 14.56 9.99 -9.29
CA SER A 122 14.54 10.70 -10.56
C SER A 122 15.60 10.20 -11.55
N ASP A 123 16.27 9.07 -11.28
CA ASP A 123 17.36 8.54 -12.12
C ASP A 123 16.88 7.77 -13.37
N GLY A 124 15.58 7.70 -13.58
CA GLY A 124 14.98 7.11 -14.77
C GLY A 124 14.92 5.57 -14.77
N ARG A 125 15.21 4.90 -13.63
CA ARG A 125 15.06 3.44 -13.54
C ARG A 125 13.61 2.99 -13.43
N PHE A 126 12.69 3.87 -13.07
CA PHE A 126 11.25 3.62 -12.97
C PHE A 126 10.48 4.62 -13.82
N ASP A 127 9.43 4.16 -14.46
CA ASP A 127 8.51 5.03 -15.19
C ASP A 127 7.58 5.79 -14.22
N GLY A 128 7.37 5.22 -13.04
CA GLY A 128 6.61 5.84 -11.97
C GLY A 128 6.82 5.18 -10.62
N LEU A 129 6.40 5.86 -9.56
CA LEU A 129 6.63 5.49 -8.18
C LEU A 129 5.33 5.47 -7.40
N ILE A 130 5.18 4.49 -6.52
CA ILE A 130 4.14 4.44 -5.49
C ILE A 130 4.82 4.64 -4.15
N TRP A 131 4.48 5.73 -3.47
CA TRP A 131 4.90 5.98 -2.12
C TRP A 131 3.86 5.39 -1.16
N TYR A 132 4.26 4.37 -0.43
CA TYR A 132 3.45 3.75 0.60
C TYR A 132 4.00 4.11 1.96
N SER A 133 3.24 4.70 2.79
CA SER A 133 3.36 4.87 4.23
C SER A 133 2.99 6.27 4.73
N THR A 134 2.86 6.32 5.96
CA THR A 134 2.78 7.30 7.03
C THR A 134 3.35 8.70 6.73
N VAL A 135 3.17 9.61 7.65
CA VAL A 135 3.66 11.01 7.56
C VAL A 135 5.12 11.03 7.17
N PRO A 136 5.49 11.66 6.04
CA PRO A 136 6.89 11.81 5.69
C PRO A 136 7.63 12.61 6.78
N SER A 137 8.79 12.11 7.23
CA SER A 137 9.72 12.91 8.02
C SER A 137 10.11 14.19 7.26
N GLU A 138 10.70 15.18 7.93
CA GLU A 138 11.16 16.41 7.27
C GLU A 138 12.11 16.10 6.09
N ALA A 139 13.03 15.15 6.29
CA ALA A 139 13.92 14.68 5.22
C ALA A 139 13.15 14.06 4.05
N ASN A 140 12.14 13.23 4.33
CA ASN A 140 11.30 12.62 3.29
C ASN A 140 10.44 13.67 2.56
N ARG A 141 10.04 14.74 3.26
CA ARG A 141 9.28 15.84 2.62
C ARG A 141 10.13 16.57 1.59
N ALA A 142 11.35 16.94 1.94
CA ALA A 142 12.26 17.61 1.01
C ALA A 142 12.48 16.74 -0.25
N MET A 143 12.75 15.46 -0.05
CA MET A 143 12.91 14.49 -1.11
C MET A 143 11.68 14.40 -2.03
N LEU A 144 10.48 14.27 -1.46
CA LEU A 144 9.22 14.20 -2.22
C LEU A 144 8.95 15.50 -2.99
N MET A 145 9.28 16.65 -2.39
CA MET A 145 9.17 17.94 -3.06
C MET A 145 10.13 18.09 -4.24
N GLY A 146 11.30 17.45 -4.18
CA GLY A 146 12.27 17.39 -5.28
C GLY A 146 11.95 16.34 -6.36
N CYS A 147 11.06 15.39 -6.11
CA CYS A 147 10.76 14.30 -7.03
C CYS A 147 10.16 14.81 -8.35
N THR A 148 10.80 14.47 -9.46
CA THR A 148 10.35 14.81 -10.82
C THR A 148 9.64 13.64 -11.52
N SER A 149 9.81 12.41 -11.03
CA SER A 149 9.13 11.23 -11.56
C SER A 149 7.64 11.24 -11.24
N PRO A 150 6.78 10.68 -12.09
CA PRO A 150 5.40 10.41 -11.74
C PRO A 150 5.29 9.64 -10.42
N LEU A 151 4.51 10.15 -9.46
CA LEU A 151 4.39 9.56 -8.13
C LEU A 151 2.95 9.62 -7.64
N VAL A 152 2.52 8.55 -6.99
CA VAL A 152 1.24 8.42 -6.27
C VAL A 152 1.53 8.06 -4.83
N MET A 153 0.78 8.62 -3.90
CA MET A 153 0.88 8.35 -2.47
C MET A 153 -0.27 7.44 -2.01
N VAL A 154 0.05 6.42 -1.23
CA VAL A 154 -0.93 5.53 -0.60
C VAL A 154 -0.87 5.75 0.91
N HIS A 155 -2.00 6.03 1.54
CA HIS A 155 -2.11 6.30 2.98
C HIS A 155 -1.15 7.41 3.47
N SER A 156 -1.08 8.47 2.73
CA SER A 156 -0.31 9.65 3.13
C SER A 156 -1.21 10.86 3.29
N GLN A 157 -1.22 11.42 4.47
CA GLN A 157 -2.03 12.58 4.84
C GLN A 157 -1.30 13.90 4.80
N ALA A 158 -0.29 14.03 4.10
CA ALA A 158 0.34 15.33 4.04
C ALA A 158 -0.51 16.28 3.17
N ASP A 159 -1.33 17.13 3.79
CA ASP A 159 -2.10 18.19 3.10
C ASP A 159 -1.22 19.04 2.17
N GLN A 160 0.05 19.18 2.52
CA GLN A 160 1.06 19.85 1.70
C GLN A 160 1.34 19.18 0.34
N PHE A 161 0.93 17.93 0.14
CA PHE A 161 1.05 17.23 -1.14
C PHE A 161 -0.25 17.19 -1.93
N VAL A 162 -1.33 17.67 -1.34
CA VAL A 162 -2.60 17.85 -2.06
C VAL A 162 -2.38 18.79 -3.24
N GLY A 163 -2.80 18.35 -4.40
CA GLY A 163 -2.57 19.09 -5.66
C GLY A 163 -1.22 18.82 -6.33
N ARG A 164 -0.24 18.20 -5.63
CA ARG A 164 1.04 17.80 -6.23
C ARG A 164 1.07 16.34 -6.67
N PHE A 165 0.60 15.43 -5.81
CA PHE A 165 0.53 14.01 -6.10
C PHE A 165 -0.90 13.50 -5.88
N PRO A 166 -1.37 12.53 -6.67
CA PRO A 166 -2.56 11.77 -6.34
C PRO A 166 -2.36 11.05 -5.00
N ILE A 167 -3.40 11.04 -4.16
CA ILE A 167 -3.41 10.35 -2.88
C ILE A 167 -4.53 9.33 -2.92
N VAL A 168 -4.21 8.07 -2.63
CA VAL A 168 -5.18 6.97 -2.52
C VAL A 168 -5.24 6.52 -1.07
N SER A 169 -6.41 6.56 -0.46
CA SER A 169 -6.63 6.19 0.93
C SER A 169 -7.99 5.51 1.10
N CYS A 170 -8.20 4.87 2.24
CA CYS A 170 -9.54 4.43 2.62
C CYS A 170 -10.32 5.55 3.30
N ASP A 171 -11.66 5.44 3.31
CA ASP A 171 -12.54 6.28 4.12
C ASP A 171 -12.44 5.89 5.60
N ASN A 172 -11.43 6.44 6.28
CA ASN A 172 -11.22 6.22 7.70
C ASN A 172 -12.43 6.65 8.54
N ALA A 173 -13.07 7.76 8.17
CA ALA A 173 -14.19 8.31 8.92
C ALA A 173 -15.46 7.44 8.80
N GLY A 174 -15.73 6.94 7.59
CA GLY A 174 -16.80 5.97 7.37
C GLY A 174 -16.55 4.67 8.10
N GLY A 175 -15.33 4.13 8.02
CA GLY A 175 -14.94 2.90 8.73
C GLY A 175 -15.13 3.01 10.24
N ILE A 176 -14.61 4.04 10.87
CA ILE A 176 -14.83 4.30 12.32
C ILE A 176 -16.31 4.48 12.62
N GLY A 177 -17.06 5.13 11.73
CA GLY A 177 -18.51 5.26 11.85
C GLY A 177 -19.24 3.92 11.87
N HIS A 178 -18.82 2.94 11.07
CA HIS A 178 -19.36 1.58 11.09
C HIS A 178 -19.11 0.88 12.42
N ALA A 179 -17.88 0.97 12.98
CA ALA A 179 -17.56 0.37 14.27
C ALA A 179 -18.39 0.98 15.42
N ILE A 180 -18.50 2.32 15.47
CA ILE A 180 -19.29 3.00 16.51
C ILE A 180 -20.77 2.63 16.39
N ARG A 181 -21.31 2.59 15.18
CA ARG A 181 -22.71 2.19 14.95
C ARG A 181 -22.94 0.76 15.45
N HIS A 182 -22.11 -0.20 15.02
CA HIS A 182 -22.21 -1.58 15.47
C HIS A 182 -22.20 -1.68 17.01
N LEU A 183 -21.22 -1.05 17.67
CA LEU A 183 -21.10 -1.10 19.13
C LEU A 183 -22.28 -0.43 19.83
N THR A 184 -22.79 0.68 19.31
CA THR A 184 -23.94 1.37 19.91
C THR A 184 -25.26 0.64 19.69
N GLU A 185 -25.44 -0.04 18.57
CA GLU A 185 -26.59 -0.88 18.27
C GLU A 185 -26.69 -2.08 19.23
N ILE A 186 -25.53 -2.69 19.59
CA ILE A 186 -25.52 -3.78 20.58
C ILE A 186 -25.45 -3.28 22.04
N GLY A 187 -25.57 -1.97 22.29
CA GLY A 187 -25.80 -1.39 23.61
C GLY A 187 -24.60 -0.71 24.26
N HIS A 188 -23.41 -0.70 23.65
CA HIS A 188 -22.25 0.00 24.23
C HIS A 188 -22.43 1.51 24.23
N ARG A 189 -22.02 2.13 25.36
CA ARG A 189 -21.99 3.60 25.53
C ARG A 189 -20.66 4.12 26.06
N ARG A 190 -19.86 3.24 26.69
CA ARG A 190 -18.50 3.54 27.16
C ARG A 190 -17.51 2.85 26.23
N ILE A 191 -17.12 3.58 25.19
CA ILE A 191 -16.24 3.08 24.11
C ILE A 191 -14.94 3.88 24.16
N ALA A 192 -13.80 3.20 24.11
CA ALA A 192 -12.49 3.82 23.96
C ALA A 192 -11.92 3.65 22.56
N PHE A 193 -11.00 4.54 22.20
CA PHE A 193 -10.15 4.39 21.03
C PHE A 193 -8.72 4.13 21.47
N ALA A 194 -8.11 3.06 20.97
CA ALA A 194 -6.71 2.73 21.25
C ALA A 194 -5.82 3.04 20.04
N ARG A 195 -4.74 3.78 20.29
CA ARG A 195 -3.72 4.08 19.31
C ARG A 195 -2.34 3.64 19.78
N GLN A 196 -1.42 3.45 18.86
CA GLN A 196 -0.02 3.22 19.17
C GLN A 196 0.70 4.56 19.22
N GLY A 197 1.07 4.99 20.43
CA GLY A 197 1.84 6.22 20.63
C GLY A 197 3.29 6.09 20.20
N GLY A 198 3.95 7.25 20.05
CA GLY A 198 5.37 7.30 19.65
C GLY A 198 5.63 7.24 18.15
N LEU A 199 4.65 6.84 17.35
CA LEU A 199 4.65 6.99 15.90
C LEU A 199 3.40 7.76 15.49
N GLU A 200 3.58 8.95 14.95
CA GLU A 200 2.47 9.72 14.37
C GLU A 200 2.14 9.16 12.99
N PHE A 201 1.49 8.01 12.96
CA PHE A 201 0.90 7.50 11.73
C PHE A 201 -0.29 8.39 11.36
N SER A 202 -0.28 8.93 10.15
CA SER A 202 -1.34 9.82 9.68
C SER A 202 -2.72 9.16 9.78
N GLU A 203 -2.82 7.89 9.38
CA GLU A 203 -4.06 7.13 9.42
C GLU A 203 -4.57 6.93 10.86
N SER A 204 -3.66 6.73 11.83
CA SER A 204 -4.02 6.61 13.24
C SER A 204 -4.62 7.90 13.81
N LEU A 205 -4.06 9.06 13.43
CA LEU A 205 -4.59 10.37 13.83
C LEU A 205 -5.96 10.62 13.20
N LEU A 206 -6.15 10.32 11.90
CA LEU A 206 -7.45 10.42 11.25
C LEU A 206 -8.50 9.58 11.93
N ARG A 207 -8.18 8.32 12.23
CA ARG A 207 -9.09 7.40 12.89
C ARG A 207 -9.46 7.90 14.26
N LYS A 208 -8.50 8.46 15.02
CA LYS A 208 -8.76 9.10 16.32
C LYS A 208 -9.70 10.30 16.17
N ASP A 209 -9.43 11.20 15.24
CA ASP A 209 -10.25 12.40 15.05
C ASP A 209 -11.66 12.03 14.54
N ALA A 210 -11.76 11.02 13.67
CA ALA A 210 -13.03 10.45 13.25
C ALA A 210 -13.79 9.83 14.42
N PHE A 211 -13.10 9.10 15.33
CA PHE A 211 -13.70 8.56 16.54
C PHE A 211 -14.34 9.65 17.39
N VAL A 212 -13.60 10.72 17.70
CA VAL A 212 -14.13 11.84 18.48
C VAL A 212 -15.38 12.47 17.83
N ALA A 213 -15.29 12.73 16.52
CA ALA A 213 -16.40 13.33 15.76
C ALA A 213 -17.63 12.42 15.70
N LYS A 214 -17.44 11.12 15.42
CA LYS A 214 -18.56 10.16 15.29
C LYS A 214 -19.20 9.82 16.63
N MET A 215 -18.44 9.73 17.73
CA MET A 215 -18.97 9.58 19.08
C MET A 215 -19.88 10.77 19.44
N LYS A 216 -19.41 11.99 19.18
CA LYS A 216 -20.23 13.20 19.38
C LYS A 216 -21.52 13.18 18.55
N ALA A 217 -21.46 12.71 17.31
CA ALA A 217 -22.62 12.64 16.42
C ALA A 217 -23.71 11.67 16.93
N VAL A 218 -23.34 10.65 17.70
CA VAL A 218 -24.29 9.72 18.35
C VAL A 218 -24.63 10.13 19.80
N GLY A 219 -24.29 11.35 20.23
CA GLY A 219 -24.62 11.91 21.54
C GLY A 219 -23.70 11.40 22.66
N LEU A 220 -22.56 10.83 22.37
CA LEU A 220 -21.58 10.36 23.36
C LEU A 220 -20.40 11.33 23.45
N SER A 221 -20.03 11.72 24.68
CA SER A 221 -18.87 12.57 24.93
C SER A 221 -17.58 11.74 24.93
N VAL A 222 -16.49 12.33 24.45
CA VAL A 222 -15.16 11.77 24.50
C VAL A 222 -14.25 12.68 25.32
N THR A 223 -13.47 12.09 26.20
CA THR A 223 -12.46 12.75 27.02
C THR A 223 -11.09 12.15 26.70
N GLU A 224 -10.01 12.74 27.22
CA GLU A 224 -8.66 12.17 27.06
C GLU A 224 -8.54 10.75 27.65
N ARG A 225 -9.37 10.41 28.64
CA ARG A 225 -9.38 9.08 29.26
C ARG A 225 -9.97 8.00 28.35
N ASP A 226 -10.66 8.38 27.30
CA ASP A 226 -11.24 7.48 26.32
C ASP A 226 -10.27 7.20 25.16
N ILE A 227 -9.08 7.83 25.18
CA ILE A 227 -7.98 7.60 24.23
C ILE A 227 -6.88 6.83 24.95
N ILE A 228 -6.70 5.58 24.55
CA ILE A 228 -5.69 4.68 25.13
C ILE A 228 -4.41 4.78 24.31
N ASP A 229 -3.30 5.14 24.94
CA ASP A 229 -1.96 5.07 24.34
C ASP A 229 -1.34 3.70 24.63
N ALA A 230 -1.34 2.84 23.61
CA ALA A 230 -0.80 1.48 23.74
C ALA A 230 0.73 1.42 23.76
N ARG A 231 1.42 2.51 23.43
CA ARG A 231 2.88 2.58 23.22
C ARG A 231 3.39 1.62 22.12
N LEU A 232 4.66 1.74 21.74
CA LEU A 232 5.27 0.90 20.69
C LEU A 232 5.43 -0.57 21.10
N ASP A 233 5.69 -0.81 22.38
CA ASP A 233 5.88 -2.15 22.98
C ASP A 233 4.58 -2.76 23.51
N HIS A 234 3.46 -2.07 23.31
CA HIS A 234 2.13 -2.45 23.76
C HIS A 234 1.95 -2.55 25.29
N THR A 235 2.89 -2.04 26.09
CA THR A 235 2.77 -2.03 27.56
C THR A 235 1.58 -1.19 28.04
N GLY A 236 1.16 -0.19 27.27
CA GLY A 236 -0.04 0.60 27.55
C GLY A 236 -1.34 -0.22 27.54
N VAL A 237 -1.39 -1.36 26.85
CA VAL A 237 -2.52 -2.30 26.93
C VAL A 237 -2.58 -2.98 28.29
N ASP A 238 -1.42 -3.43 28.81
CA ASP A 238 -1.33 -4.05 30.14
C ASP A 238 -1.68 -3.03 31.24
N GLU A 239 -1.19 -1.79 31.12
CA GLU A 239 -1.53 -0.69 32.04
C GLU A 239 -3.04 -0.36 32.02
N TYR A 240 -3.65 -0.35 30.84
CA TYR A 240 -5.09 -0.16 30.70
C TYR A 240 -5.86 -1.26 31.43
N TYR A 241 -5.49 -2.52 31.26
CA TYR A 241 -6.12 -3.63 31.94
C TYR A 241 -5.92 -3.58 33.46
N ALA A 242 -4.72 -3.28 33.91
CA ALA A 242 -4.40 -3.17 35.34
C ALA A 242 -5.13 -2.01 36.03
N SER A 243 -5.47 -0.94 35.30
CA SER A 243 -6.20 0.20 35.85
C SER A 243 -7.70 -0.05 36.09
N GLY A 244 -8.19 -1.24 35.72
CA GLY A 244 -9.61 -1.61 35.76
C GLY A 244 -10.36 -1.14 34.52
N LEU A 245 -11.32 -1.96 34.06
CA LEU A 245 -12.08 -1.67 32.84
C LEU A 245 -13.07 -0.53 33.06
N ARG A 246 -12.77 0.65 32.49
CA ARG A 246 -13.68 1.81 32.48
C ARG A 246 -14.66 1.74 31.30
N HIS A 247 -14.26 1.10 30.22
CA HIS A 247 -14.99 0.97 28.99
C HIS A 247 -15.54 -0.45 28.83
N THR A 248 -16.59 -0.57 28.05
CA THR A 248 -17.15 -1.87 27.69
C THR A 248 -16.75 -2.30 26.29
N ALA A 249 -16.17 -1.39 25.51
CA ALA A 249 -15.63 -1.67 24.18
C ALA A 249 -14.41 -0.80 23.87
N VAL A 250 -13.51 -1.32 23.04
CA VAL A 250 -12.33 -0.63 22.49
C VAL A 250 -12.32 -0.77 20.99
N ILE A 251 -12.09 0.34 20.28
CA ILE A 251 -11.75 0.36 18.86
C ILE A 251 -10.25 0.59 18.75
N ALA A 252 -9.51 -0.39 18.28
CA ALA A 252 -8.08 -0.29 18.04
C ALA A 252 -7.81 0.32 16.64
N HIS A 253 -6.76 1.12 16.54
CA HIS A 253 -6.44 1.82 15.29
C HIS A 253 -6.06 0.89 14.13
N ASN A 254 -5.66 -0.35 14.41
CA ASN A 254 -5.42 -1.41 13.42
C ASN A 254 -5.68 -2.81 14.01
N GLU A 255 -5.64 -3.84 13.17
CA GLU A 255 -5.85 -5.23 13.59
C GLU A 255 -4.72 -5.75 14.49
N GLY A 256 -3.49 -5.28 14.27
CA GLY A 256 -2.33 -5.66 15.10
C GLY A 256 -2.52 -5.24 16.56
N LEU A 257 -2.93 -3.99 16.81
CA LEU A 257 -3.24 -3.53 18.16
C LEU A 257 -4.49 -4.22 18.71
N GLY A 258 -5.51 -4.45 17.88
CA GLY A 258 -6.68 -5.24 18.29
C GLY A 258 -6.31 -6.64 18.75
N ALA A 259 -5.37 -7.28 18.06
CA ALA A 259 -4.82 -8.59 18.44
C ALA A 259 -4.09 -8.55 19.78
N GLU A 260 -3.34 -7.47 20.07
CA GLU A 260 -2.67 -7.31 21.36
C GLU A 260 -3.68 -7.20 22.52
N PHE A 261 -4.80 -6.49 22.32
CA PHE A 261 -5.89 -6.50 23.29
C PHE A 261 -6.41 -7.93 23.53
N VAL A 262 -6.69 -8.69 22.47
CA VAL A 262 -7.19 -10.08 22.59
C VAL A 262 -6.19 -10.99 23.28
N ARG A 263 -4.89 -10.94 22.89
CA ARG A 263 -3.86 -11.84 23.40
C ARG A 263 -3.45 -11.58 24.85
N ARG A 264 -3.51 -10.33 25.30
CA ARG A 264 -3.09 -9.92 26.65
C ARG A 264 -4.22 -10.07 27.67
N ALA A 265 -5.49 -9.98 27.25
CA ALA A 265 -6.67 -10.03 28.13
C ALA A 265 -6.66 -11.21 29.12
N PRO A 266 -6.34 -12.47 28.74
CA PRO A 266 -6.32 -13.61 29.68
C PRO A 266 -5.32 -13.45 30.82
N ARG A 267 -4.21 -12.74 30.62
CA ARG A 267 -3.19 -12.50 31.67
C ARG A 267 -3.73 -11.60 32.80
N HIS A 268 -4.76 -10.83 32.49
CA HIS A 268 -5.42 -9.92 33.42
C HIS A 268 -6.80 -10.43 33.88
N GLY A 269 -7.14 -11.69 33.57
CA GLY A 269 -8.43 -12.29 33.90
C GLY A 269 -9.61 -11.69 33.13
N ILE A 270 -9.37 -10.99 32.03
CA ILE A 270 -10.37 -10.32 31.21
C ILE A 270 -10.80 -11.27 30.09
N ARG A 271 -12.12 -11.37 29.88
CA ARG A 271 -12.70 -12.18 28.81
C ARG A 271 -13.20 -11.30 27.70
N ILE A 272 -12.75 -11.59 26.51
CA ILE A 272 -13.25 -10.98 25.29
C ILE A 272 -14.17 -11.99 24.59
N PRO A 273 -15.41 -11.61 24.24
CA PRO A 273 -16.02 -10.28 24.33
C PRO A 273 -16.75 -9.96 25.65
N ASP A 274 -16.85 -10.89 26.59
CA ASP A 274 -17.74 -10.85 27.75
C ASP A 274 -17.54 -9.63 28.67
N ASP A 275 -16.29 -9.30 28.98
CA ASP A 275 -15.93 -8.19 29.87
C ASP A 275 -15.52 -6.94 29.09
N LEU A 276 -15.02 -7.13 27.84
CA LEU A 276 -14.62 -6.07 26.94
C LEU A 276 -14.81 -6.49 25.48
N SER A 277 -15.59 -5.76 24.71
CA SER A 277 -15.65 -5.90 23.25
C SER A 277 -14.43 -5.22 22.59
N VAL A 278 -13.85 -5.86 21.55
CA VAL A 278 -12.71 -5.31 20.81
C VAL A 278 -13.01 -5.28 19.33
N VAL A 279 -12.79 -4.12 18.70
CA VAL A 279 -12.86 -3.93 17.24
C VAL A 279 -11.50 -3.51 16.73
N GLY A 280 -11.00 -4.15 15.68
CA GLY A 280 -9.78 -3.78 14.97
C GLY A 280 -10.05 -2.90 13.75
N PHE A 281 -9.00 -2.66 12.98
CA PHE A 281 -9.06 -2.03 11.67
C PHE A 281 -8.14 -2.81 10.73
N ASP A 282 -8.43 -2.90 9.43
CA ASP A 282 -7.79 -3.57 8.31
C ASP A 282 -8.53 -4.84 7.86
N SER A 283 -8.91 -5.71 8.79
CA SER A 283 -9.69 -6.94 8.58
C SER A 283 -9.08 -7.90 7.56
N THR A 284 -7.78 -8.16 7.70
CA THR A 284 -7.14 -9.22 6.92
C THR A 284 -7.49 -10.61 7.49
N SER A 285 -7.08 -11.68 6.80
CA SER A 285 -7.25 -13.05 7.31
C SER A 285 -6.56 -13.32 8.65
N PHE A 286 -5.67 -12.42 9.10
CA PHE A 286 -5.09 -12.46 10.43
C PHE A 286 -6.13 -12.37 11.54
N CYS A 287 -7.23 -11.62 11.31
CA CYS A 287 -8.33 -11.52 12.28
C CYS A 287 -9.01 -12.87 12.55
N ASP A 288 -9.00 -13.79 11.59
CA ASP A 288 -9.61 -15.12 11.71
C ASP A 288 -8.72 -16.13 12.46
N GLU A 289 -7.43 -15.82 12.63
CA GLU A 289 -6.46 -16.64 13.37
C GLU A 289 -6.53 -16.40 14.88
N LEU A 290 -7.13 -15.31 15.32
CA LEU A 290 -7.28 -14.97 16.73
C LEU A 290 -8.38 -15.79 17.42
N ARG A 291 -8.30 -15.86 18.75
CA ARG A 291 -9.33 -16.48 19.61
C ARG A 291 -9.62 -15.57 20.81
N PRO A 292 -10.81 -14.97 20.83
CA PRO A 292 -11.87 -14.95 19.81
C PRO A 292 -11.42 -14.29 18.49
N ARG A 293 -12.07 -14.62 17.37
CA ARG A 293 -11.83 -13.99 16.07
C ARG A 293 -12.19 -12.51 16.15
N LEU A 294 -11.31 -11.66 15.60
CA LEU A 294 -11.41 -10.21 15.78
C LEU A 294 -12.41 -9.57 14.80
N THR A 295 -13.48 -8.98 15.34
CA THR A 295 -14.32 -8.02 14.60
C THR A 295 -13.45 -6.85 14.16
N SER A 296 -13.51 -6.48 12.89
CA SER A 296 -12.60 -5.46 12.36
C SER A 296 -13.24 -4.66 11.24
N ILE A 297 -12.90 -3.38 11.16
CA ILE A 297 -13.23 -2.53 10.01
C ILE A 297 -12.44 -3.07 8.82
N SER A 298 -13.14 -3.39 7.72
CA SER A 298 -12.50 -3.93 6.53
C SER A 298 -12.07 -2.81 5.59
N GLN A 299 -10.76 -2.75 5.33
CA GLN A 299 -10.20 -1.90 4.29
C GLN A 299 -10.20 -2.63 2.94
N PRO A 300 -10.56 -1.96 1.85
CA PRO A 300 -10.47 -2.50 0.50
C PRO A 300 -9.02 -2.49 -0.01
N LEU A 301 -8.10 -3.17 0.67
CA LEU A 301 -6.65 -3.07 0.47
C LEU A 301 -6.21 -3.42 -0.96
N ARG A 302 -6.82 -4.45 -1.56
CA ARG A 302 -6.53 -4.82 -2.94
C ARG A 302 -6.96 -3.72 -3.90
N GLU A 303 -8.17 -3.18 -3.72
CA GLU A 303 -8.71 -2.09 -4.53
C GLU A 303 -7.88 -0.81 -4.38
N LEU A 304 -7.40 -0.51 -3.16
CA LEU A 304 -6.46 0.59 -2.91
C LEU A 304 -5.18 0.44 -3.74
N GLY A 305 -4.62 -0.77 -3.79
CA GLY A 305 -3.44 -1.07 -4.59
C GLY A 305 -3.69 -0.90 -6.09
N GLU A 306 -4.80 -1.42 -6.60
CA GLU A 306 -5.20 -1.29 -8.00
C GLU A 306 -5.42 0.19 -8.37
N GLN A 307 -6.16 0.93 -7.54
CA GLN A 307 -6.43 2.35 -7.75
C GLN A 307 -5.15 3.20 -7.73
N ALA A 308 -4.18 2.85 -6.89
CA ALA A 308 -2.89 3.53 -6.87
C ALA A 308 -2.13 3.36 -8.19
N VAL A 309 -2.16 2.17 -8.78
CA VAL A 309 -1.56 1.93 -10.10
C VAL A 309 -2.30 2.67 -11.20
N GLU A 310 -3.63 2.66 -11.20
CA GLU A 310 -4.43 3.38 -12.20
C GLU A 310 -4.16 4.89 -12.15
N ALA A 311 -4.12 5.46 -10.95
CA ALA A 311 -3.79 6.87 -10.76
C ALA A 311 -2.35 7.18 -11.22
N LEU A 312 -1.40 6.28 -10.98
CA LEU A 312 -0.02 6.43 -11.45
C LEU A 312 0.08 6.40 -12.97
N ILE A 313 -0.58 5.46 -13.62
CA ILE A 313 -0.58 5.33 -15.09
C ILE A 313 -1.23 6.55 -15.75
N SER A 314 -2.34 7.04 -15.20
CA SER A 314 -2.96 8.28 -15.65
C SER A 314 -1.97 9.45 -15.62
N ARG A 315 -1.25 9.58 -14.50
CA ARG A 315 -0.22 10.62 -14.33
C ARG A 315 0.95 10.45 -15.31
N MET A 316 1.42 9.21 -15.54
CA MET A 316 2.48 8.93 -16.52
C MET A 316 2.08 9.31 -17.96
N ARG A 317 0.78 9.28 -18.28
CA ARG A 317 0.23 9.70 -19.57
C ARG A 317 0.08 11.23 -19.72
N GLY A 318 0.44 11.98 -18.68
CA GLY A 318 0.37 13.44 -18.69
C GLY A 318 -0.99 14.01 -18.31
N ASP A 319 -1.83 13.23 -17.66
CA ASP A 319 -3.14 13.68 -17.18
C ASP A 319 -2.94 14.45 -15.86
N GLU A 320 -2.61 15.73 -15.98
CA GLU A 320 -2.31 16.62 -14.83
C GLU A 320 -3.55 16.90 -13.95
N GLY A 321 -4.76 16.62 -14.43
CA GLY A 321 -6.00 16.77 -13.67
C GLY A 321 -6.18 15.79 -12.51
N THR A 322 -5.24 14.87 -12.30
CA THR A 322 -5.35 13.73 -11.40
C THR A 322 -4.62 13.86 -10.05
N ALA A 323 -4.15 15.05 -9.69
CA ALA A 323 -3.68 15.29 -8.31
C ALA A 323 -4.87 15.27 -7.32
N LYS A 324 -5.72 14.24 -7.44
CA LYS A 324 -6.96 14.04 -6.69
C LYS A 324 -6.70 13.14 -5.49
N ARG A 325 -7.55 13.31 -4.49
CA ARG A 325 -7.66 12.37 -3.38
C ARG A 325 -8.74 11.35 -3.72
N PHE A 326 -8.38 10.08 -3.70
CA PHE A 326 -9.29 8.95 -3.85
C PHE A 326 -9.51 8.34 -2.48
N GLU A 327 -10.73 8.39 -1.99
CA GLU A 327 -11.14 7.76 -0.73
C GLU A 327 -12.06 6.58 -1.07
N ILE A 328 -11.60 5.36 -0.74
CA ILE A 328 -12.34 4.13 -1.02
C ILE A 328 -13.10 3.73 0.24
N PRO A 329 -14.41 3.46 0.15
CA PRO A 329 -15.22 3.13 1.32
C PRO A 329 -14.72 1.91 2.07
N CYS A 330 -14.75 1.96 3.41
CA CYS A 330 -14.52 0.81 4.29
C CYS A 330 -15.83 0.09 4.60
N GLY A 331 -15.72 -1.21 4.94
CA GLY A 331 -16.80 -2.01 5.54
C GLY A 331 -16.53 -2.33 7.01
N ILE A 332 -17.26 -3.30 7.55
CA ILE A 332 -16.99 -3.92 8.85
C ILE A 332 -17.30 -5.41 8.77
N ASP A 333 -16.37 -6.24 9.22
CA ASP A 333 -16.53 -7.69 9.33
C ASP A 333 -16.74 -8.06 10.80
N ILE A 334 -17.99 -8.39 11.14
CA ILE A 334 -18.39 -8.78 12.49
C ILE A 334 -17.98 -10.23 12.72
N ARG A 335 -17.26 -10.47 13.83
CA ARG A 335 -16.79 -11.79 14.27
C ARG A 335 -17.16 -12.04 15.74
N GLU A 336 -16.23 -12.62 16.51
CA GLU A 336 -16.50 -13.12 17.87
C GLU A 336 -16.07 -12.16 18.98
N SER A 337 -15.30 -11.13 18.69
CA SER A 337 -14.70 -10.24 19.69
C SER A 337 -15.63 -9.11 20.17
N THR A 338 -16.89 -9.11 19.78
CA THR A 338 -17.90 -8.14 20.20
C THR A 338 -19.19 -8.83 20.66
N ALA A 339 -19.75 -8.37 21.76
CA ALA A 339 -21.03 -8.82 22.33
C ALA A 339 -21.70 -7.66 23.08
N PRO A 340 -23.02 -7.72 23.39
CA PRO A 340 -23.66 -6.73 24.26
C PRO A 340 -22.92 -6.56 25.58
N PRO A 341 -22.81 -5.31 26.11
CA PRO A 341 -22.15 -5.09 27.40
C PRO A 341 -22.90 -5.79 28.52
N ARG A 342 -22.17 -6.31 29.48
CA ARG A 342 -22.76 -6.78 30.72
C ARG A 342 -23.40 -5.61 31.45
N ALA A 343 -24.55 -5.87 32.06
CA ALA A 343 -25.31 -4.91 32.87
C ALA A 343 -24.52 -4.42 34.09
#